data_b8548fdfcb24297adf59b69b9d566cbf
#
_entry.id   b8548fdfcb24297adf59b69b9d566cbf
#
_cell.length_a   1.000
_cell.length_b   1.000
_cell.length_c   1.000
_cell.angle_alpha   90.00
_cell.angle_beta   90.00
_cell.angle_gamma   90.00
#
_symmetry.space_group_name_H-M   'P 1'
#
loop_
_entity.id
_entity.type
_entity.pdbx_description
1 polymer ?
#
loop_
_entity_poly.entity_id
_entity_poly.type
_entity_poly.pdbx_seq_one_letter_code
_entity_poly.pdbx_strand_id
1 'polypeptide(L)'
;MIEFMGKKLKNPLIASSCLVTERADVIMRLVHNGIEGVILKSCADYERGSYEGGRRFKKDKETGLFYAASPFQKEILTLEEAVKLTAETRALTDIIIIPSVTASSLDPNAWIPSCKALETAGSDGLQLDFFYMGNLIGQDGLARDIVQLLKAINSSVNIPVMPKLNINLPKDFIIPLLVEAGIEYVSLLDSVRSPYLAKNENGYRIAEDLDPQTTSCFGGWQLPLTLGYTYTAAQNHLKVCAGGGITCENDIKKLLAAGALTVQSATWLAKNNNRKFI
;
A
#
# COMPACT_ATOMS: atom_id res chain seq x y z
N MET A 1 -15.37 12.53 -14.65
CA MET A 1 -14.07 13.00 -14.11
C MET A 1 -14.08 12.70 -12.62
N ILE A 2 -13.03 12.07 -12.12
CA ILE A 2 -12.92 11.61 -10.72
C ILE A 2 -12.12 12.67 -9.96
N GLU A 3 -12.60 13.15 -8.83
CA GLU A 3 -11.83 14.03 -7.95
C GLU A 3 -11.21 13.20 -6.82
N PHE A 4 -9.87 13.21 -6.72
CA PHE A 4 -9.14 12.46 -5.72
C PHE A 4 -7.95 13.28 -5.22
N MET A 5 -7.84 13.46 -3.92
CA MET A 5 -6.77 14.26 -3.26
C MET A 5 -6.56 15.63 -3.91
N GLY A 6 -7.65 16.36 -4.18
CA GLY A 6 -7.62 17.69 -4.77
C GLY A 6 -7.33 17.75 -6.27
N LYS A 7 -7.10 16.64 -6.95
CA LYS A 7 -6.86 16.59 -8.40
C LYS A 7 -7.98 15.89 -9.16
N LYS A 8 -8.13 16.26 -10.43
CA LYS A 8 -9.10 15.66 -11.37
C LYS A 8 -8.41 14.60 -12.22
N LEU A 9 -8.90 13.37 -12.14
CA LEU A 9 -8.38 12.22 -12.88
C LEU A 9 -9.27 11.91 -14.09
N LYS A 10 -8.66 11.48 -15.19
CA LYS A 10 -9.35 11.00 -16.41
C LYS A 10 -9.82 9.57 -16.26
N ASN A 11 -9.08 8.76 -15.51
CA ASN A 11 -9.42 7.37 -15.20
C ASN A 11 -9.08 7.05 -13.73
N PRO A 12 -9.61 5.98 -13.13
CA PRO A 12 -9.44 5.67 -11.72
C PRO A 12 -8.13 4.97 -11.37
N LEU A 13 -7.22 4.72 -12.33
CA LEU A 13 -6.12 3.79 -12.14
C LEU A 13 -4.88 4.46 -11.54
N ILE A 14 -4.42 3.93 -10.41
CA ILE A 14 -3.25 4.38 -9.64
C ILE A 14 -2.24 3.22 -9.53
N ALA A 15 -0.95 3.50 -9.67
CA ALA A 15 0.09 2.52 -9.39
C ALA A 15 0.25 2.37 -7.88
N SER A 16 0.13 1.13 -7.38
CA SER A 16 0.28 0.82 -5.95
C SER A 16 1.74 0.82 -5.52
N SER A 17 1.97 1.10 -4.23
CA SER A 17 3.29 1.01 -3.60
C SER A 17 3.92 -0.38 -3.79
N CYS A 18 4.95 -0.46 -4.62
CA CYS A 18 5.67 -1.70 -4.95
C CYS A 18 7.00 -1.38 -5.66
N LEU A 19 7.69 -2.39 -6.17
CA LEU A 19 8.97 -2.26 -6.90
C LEU A 19 8.93 -1.35 -8.12
N VAL A 20 7.79 -1.26 -8.80
CA VAL A 20 7.69 -0.41 -10.01
C VAL A 20 7.46 1.06 -9.66
N THR A 21 7.31 1.38 -8.38
CA THR A 21 7.10 2.75 -7.88
C THR A 21 8.25 3.25 -6.98
N GLU A 22 9.42 2.65 -7.11
CA GLU A 22 10.65 3.04 -6.38
C GLU A 22 11.66 3.84 -7.23
N ARG A 23 11.35 4.09 -8.52
CA ARG A 23 12.22 4.80 -9.46
C ARG A 23 11.42 5.69 -10.40
N ALA A 24 11.86 6.94 -10.55
CA ALA A 24 11.18 7.93 -11.37
C ALA A 24 11.06 7.52 -12.86
N ASP A 25 12.10 6.91 -13.44
CA ASP A 25 12.08 6.46 -14.85
C ASP A 25 11.03 5.35 -15.09
N VAL A 26 10.82 4.47 -14.11
CA VAL A 26 9.78 3.42 -14.19
C VAL A 26 8.39 4.04 -14.04
N ILE A 27 8.23 4.97 -13.09
CA ILE A 27 6.98 5.70 -12.88
C ILE A 27 6.58 6.44 -14.17
N MET A 28 7.52 7.12 -14.84
CA MET A 28 7.25 7.84 -16.09
C MET A 28 6.76 6.92 -17.22
N ARG A 29 7.24 5.67 -17.30
CA ARG A 29 6.70 4.69 -18.25
C ARG A 29 5.23 4.35 -17.93
N LEU A 30 4.88 4.20 -16.65
CA LEU A 30 3.50 3.96 -16.24
C LEU A 30 2.59 5.17 -16.57
N VAL A 31 3.07 6.39 -16.35
CA VAL A 31 2.38 7.63 -16.72
C VAL A 31 2.12 7.69 -18.22
N HIS A 32 3.14 7.39 -19.03
CA HIS A 32 3.00 7.34 -20.49
C HIS A 32 1.95 6.31 -20.94
N ASN A 33 1.78 5.25 -20.17
CA ASN A 33 0.77 4.22 -20.42
C ASN A 33 -0.63 4.56 -19.85
N GLY A 34 -0.81 5.73 -19.24
CA GLY A 34 -2.13 6.24 -18.83
C GLY A 34 -2.43 6.13 -17.34
N ILE A 35 -1.44 5.90 -16.47
CA ILE A 35 -1.62 5.98 -15.01
C ILE A 35 -1.83 7.45 -14.62
N GLU A 36 -2.84 7.71 -13.80
CA GLU A 36 -3.20 9.06 -13.33
C GLU A 36 -2.66 9.38 -11.93
N GLY A 37 -2.07 8.38 -11.25
CA GLY A 37 -1.46 8.57 -9.94
C GLY A 37 -0.52 7.44 -9.56
N VAL A 38 0.35 7.72 -8.58
CA VAL A 38 1.32 6.76 -8.06
C VAL A 38 1.36 6.82 -6.54
N ILE A 39 1.33 5.64 -5.93
CA ILE A 39 1.71 5.47 -4.53
C ILE A 39 3.16 4.99 -4.53
N LEU A 40 4.07 5.84 -4.06
CA LEU A 40 5.50 5.54 -4.05
C LEU A 40 5.81 4.39 -3.10
N LYS A 41 6.93 3.71 -3.34
CA LYS A 41 7.42 2.66 -2.45
C LYS A 41 7.51 3.17 -1.01
N SER A 42 7.07 2.34 -0.06
CA SER A 42 7.06 2.70 1.36
C SER A 42 8.45 3.09 1.86
N CYS A 43 8.51 4.09 2.73
CA CYS A 43 9.72 4.56 3.37
C CYS A 43 9.54 4.61 4.89
N ALA A 44 10.68 4.63 5.60
CA ALA A 44 10.74 4.93 7.03
C ALA A 44 12.02 5.70 7.35
N ASP A 45 11.96 6.44 8.46
CA ASP A 45 13.14 7.10 9.03
C ASP A 45 13.90 6.12 9.93
N TYR A 46 14.79 5.34 9.33
CA TYR A 46 15.67 4.40 10.03
C TYR A 46 16.92 4.10 9.18
N GLU A 47 17.98 3.64 9.85
CA GLU A 47 19.18 3.20 9.16
C GLU A 47 18.96 1.80 8.55
N ARG A 48 19.30 1.64 7.28
CA ARG A 48 19.29 0.33 6.63
C ARG A 48 20.31 -0.61 7.29
N GLY A 49 19.80 -1.70 7.84
CA GLY A 49 20.67 -2.80 8.25
C GLY A 49 21.32 -3.50 7.05
N SER A 50 22.50 -4.07 7.26
CA SER A 50 23.11 -4.96 6.29
C SER A 50 22.37 -6.30 6.23
N TYR A 51 21.64 -6.54 5.15
CA TYR A 51 21.01 -7.84 4.88
C TYR A 51 21.50 -8.39 3.54
N GLU A 52 22.08 -9.58 3.56
CA GLU A 52 22.63 -10.21 2.36
C GLU A 52 21.61 -10.99 1.53
N GLY A 53 20.42 -11.25 2.07
CA GLY A 53 19.32 -11.96 1.40
C GLY A 53 18.62 -11.10 0.34
N GLY A 54 18.38 -11.65 -0.84
CA GLY A 54 17.58 -11.01 -1.88
C GLY A 54 16.08 -11.31 -1.70
N ARG A 55 15.22 -10.51 -2.38
CA ARG A 55 13.80 -10.84 -2.53
C ARG A 55 13.66 -12.17 -3.25
N ARG A 56 12.81 -13.04 -2.73
CA ARG A 56 12.51 -14.32 -3.34
C ARG A 56 11.03 -14.44 -3.64
N PHE A 57 10.72 -14.90 -4.87
CA PHE A 57 9.37 -15.19 -5.31
C PHE A 57 9.18 -16.69 -5.50
N LYS A 58 8.05 -17.19 -5.04
CA LYS A 58 7.58 -18.55 -5.33
C LYS A 58 6.17 -18.49 -5.89
N LYS A 59 5.91 -19.36 -6.85
CA LYS A 59 4.56 -19.72 -7.27
C LYS A 59 4.29 -21.12 -6.77
N ASP A 60 3.29 -21.28 -5.94
CA ASP A 60 2.80 -22.60 -5.56
C ASP A 60 2.14 -23.25 -6.78
N LYS A 61 2.63 -24.42 -7.16
CA LYS A 61 2.15 -25.12 -8.35
C LYS A 61 0.79 -25.79 -8.14
N GLU A 62 0.45 -26.14 -6.90
CA GLU A 62 -0.81 -26.81 -6.56
C GLU A 62 -1.96 -25.80 -6.48
N THR A 63 -1.74 -24.67 -5.82
CA THR A 63 -2.76 -23.64 -5.59
C THR A 63 -2.72 -22.50 -6.61
N GLY A 64 -1.61 -22.32 -7.31
CA GLY A 64 -1.35 -21.18 -8.19
C GLY A 64 -1.08 -19.86 -7.47
N LEU A 65 -1.00 -19.89 -6.14
CA LEU A 65 -0.75 -18.72 -5.31
C LEU A 65 0.69 -18.21 -5.46
N PHE A 66 0.86 -16.92 -5.26
CA PHE A 66 2.17 -16.27 -5.29
C PHE A 66 2.59 -15.87 -3.88
N TYR A 67 3.85 -16.11 -3.57
CA TYR A 67 4.50 -15.75 -2.33
C TYR A 67 5.74 -14.90 -2.61
N ALA A 68 5.99 -13.93 -1.76
CA ALA A 68 7.21 -13.14 -1.78
C ALA A 68 7.71 -12.93 -0.35
N ALA A 69 8.97 -13.19 -0.13
CA ALA A 69 9.66 -12.81 1.10
C ALA A 69 10.45 -11.52 0.85
N SER A 70 10.27 -10.57 1.74
CA SER A 70 10.86 -9.25 1.63
C SER A 70 11.32 -8.79 2.99
N PRO A 71 12.62 -8.84 3.28
CA PRO A 71 13.12 -8.27 4.53
C PRO A 71 12.82 -6.78 4.59
N PHE A 72 12.13 -6.36 5.64
CA PHE A 72 11.70 -4.98 5.86
C PHE A 72 12.82 -3.97 5.57
N GLN A 73 14.00 -4.20 6.15
CA GLN A 73 15.14 -3.28 6.06
C GLN A 73 15.73 -3.10 4.65
N LYS A 74 15.39 -3.97 3.69
CA LYS A 74 15.92 -3.90 2.31
C LYS A 74 14.88 -3.43 1.30
N GLU A 75 13.64 -3.47 1.67
CA GLU A 75 12.50 -3.31 0.74
C GLU A 75 11.84 -1.95 0.82
N ILE A 76 12.07 -1.20 1.88
CA ILE A 76 11.56 0.16 2.01
C ILE A 76 12.68 1.17 1.73
N LEU A 77 12.28 2.34 1.26
CA LEU A 77 13.17 3.46 1.05
C LEU A 77 13.57 4.07 2.39
N THR A 78 14.75 4.68 2.44
CA THR A 78 15.03 5.65 3.50
C THR A 78 14.19 6.90 3.27
N LEU A 79 14.01 7.71 4.30
CA LEU A 79 13.29 8.98 4.16
C LEU A 79 13.94 9.88 3.10
N GLU A 80 15.28 9.98 3.07
CA GLU A 80 16.03 10.76 2.09
C GLU A 80 15.74 10.31 0.64
N GLU A 81 15.78 9.00 0.40
CA GLU A 81 15.45 8.43 -0.91
C GLU A 81 14.01 8.72 -1.33
N ALA A 82 13.05 8.64 -0.39
CA ALA A 82 11.66 8.90 -0.67
C ALA A 82 11.39 10.39 -0.96
N VAL A 83 12.01 11.30 -0.22
CA VAL A 83 11.97 12.74 -0.47
C VAL A 83 12.52 13.06 -1.86
N LYS A 84 13.69 12.52 -2.19
CA LYS A 84 14.31 12.69 -3.50
C LYS A 84 13.41 12.15 -4.62
N LEU A 85 12.90 10.93 -4.48
CA LEU A 85 12.02 10.30 -5.47
C LEU A 85 10.72 11.12 -5.66
N THR A 86 10.15 11.64 -4.58
CA THR A 86 8.96 12.50 -4.62
C THR A 86 9.23 13.76 -5.43
N ALA A 87 10.31 14.49 -5.13
CA ALA A 87 10.70 15.71 -5.82
C ALA A 87 11.05 15.46 -7.29
N GLU A 88 11.81 14.41 -7.60
CA GLU A 88 12.14 14.00 -8.97
C GLU A 88 10.88 13.67 -9.77
N THR A 89 9.95 12.91 -9.19
CA THR A 89 8.70 12.54 -9.85
C THR A 89 7.84 13.77 -10.09
N ARG A 90 7.74 14.68 -9.12
CA ARG A 90 6.99 15.94 -9.25
C ARG A 90 7.56 16.83 -10.35
N ALA A 91 8.87 16.91 -10.49
CA ALA A 91 9.51 17.68 -11.54
C ALA A 91 9.22 17.14 -12.97
N LEU A 92 8.87 15.88 -13.11
CA LEU A 92 8.63 15.20 -14.38
C LEU A 92 7.15 15.11 -14.78
N THR A 93 6.21 15.25 -13.83
CA THR A 93 4.78 14.99 -14.10
C THR A 93 3.86 15.65 -13.08
N ASP A 94 2.63 15.95 -13.52
CA ASP A 94 1.55 16.50 -12.69
C ASP A 94 0.55 15.45 -12.17
N ILE A 95 0.82 14.16 -12.35
CA ILE A 95 -0.04 13.11 -11.79
C ILE A 95 -0.14 13.21 -10.26
N ILE A 96 -1.06 12.48 -9.66
CA ILE A 96 -1.12 12.38 -8.19
C ILE A 96 0.09 11.59 -7.68
N ILE A 97 0.82 12.17 -6.73
CA ILE A 97 1.98 11.55 -6.07
C ILE A 97 1.67 11.37 -4.59
N ILE A 98 1.67 10.11 -4.14
CA ILE A 98 1.34 9.71 -2.77
C ILE A 98 2.50 8.89 -2.21
N PRO A 99 3.46 9.47 -1.51
CA PRO A 99 4.46 8.71 -0.77
C PRO A 99 3.81 7.81 0.29
N SER A 100 4.38 6.63 0.50
CA SER A 100 3.93 5.70 1.52
C SER A 100 4.90 5.70 2.69
N VAL A 101 4.41 5.99 3.89
CA VAL A 101 5.19 6.08 5.13
C VAL A 101 4.86 4.91 6.02
N THR A 102 5.85 4.37 6.70
CA THR A 102 5.67 3.40 7.78
C THR A 102 6.62 3.70 8.94
N ALA A 103 6.30 3.18 10.13
CA ALA A 103 7.16 3.24 11.31
C ALA A 103 7.02 1.97 12.13
N SER A 104 7.86 1.81 13.14
CA SER A 104 7.88 0.63 14.03
C SER A 104 6.92 0.72 15.21
N SER A 105 6.29 1.89 15.44
CA SER A 105 5.40 2.14 16.58
C SER A 105 4.23 3.04 16.18
N LEU A 106 3.23 3.16 17.07
CA LEU A 106 2.11 4.10 16.94
C LEU A 106 2.40 5.47 17.59
N ASP A 107 3.65 5.73 17.99
CA ASP A 107 4.04 7.07 18.47
C ASP A 107 4.01 8.06 17.30
N PRO A 108 3.21 9.15 17.36
CA PRO A 108 3.17 10.18 16.34
C PRO A 108 4.55 10.77 15.98
N ASN A 109 5.48 10.83 16.94
CA ASN A 109 6.83 11.34 16.73
C ASN A 109 7.65 10.48 15.75
N ALA A 110 7.31 9.22 15.60
CA ALA A 110 7.94 8.32 14.61
C ALA A 110 7.41 8.53 13.17
N TRP A 111 6.29 9.22 12.99
CA TRP A 111 5.63 9.41 11.69
C TRP A 111 5.67 10.85 11.17
N ILE A 112 5.38 11.81 12.04
CA ILE A 112 5.16 13.22 11.67
C ILE A 112 6.35 13.84 10.94
N PRO A 113 7.63 13.64 11.36
CA PRO A 113 8.77 14.20 10.64
C PRO A 113 8.82 13.75 9.18
N SER A 114 8.62 12.44 8.92
CA SER A 114 8.59 11.87 7.58
C SER A 114 7.42 12.42 6.75
N CYS A 115 6.23 12.52 7.35
CA CYS A 115 5.05 13.08 6.68
C CYS A 115 5.27 14.51 6.22
N LYS A 116 5.83 15.39 7.08
CA LYS A 116 6.14 16.79 6.77
C LYS A 116 7.23 16.93 5.69
N ALA A 117 8.27 16.12 5.76
CA ALA A 117 9.33 16.14 4.76
C ALA A 117 8.79 15.77 3.36
N LEU A 118 7.91 14.78 3.27
CA LEU A 118 7.30 14.35 2.02
C LEU A 118 6.25 15.34 1.50
N GLU A 119 5.48 15.99 2.37
CA GLU A 119 4.62 17.11 2.00
C GLU A 119 5.45 18.22 1.36
N THR A 120 6.55 18.62 2.01
CA THR A 120 7.48 19.64 1.50
C THR A 120 8.10 19.26 0.16
N ALA A 121 8.32 17.96 -0.09
CA ALA A 121 8.84 17.46 -1.35
C ALA A 121 7.83 17.52 -2.52
N GLY A 122 6.58 17.93 -2.28
CA GLY A 122 5.56 18.17 -3.31
C GLY A 122 4.61 16.99 -3.54
N SER A 123 4.33 16.17 -2.52
CA SER A 123 3.28 15.15 -2.58
C SER A 123 1.88 15.76 -2.55
N ASP A 124 0.89 15.06 -3.12
CA ASP A 124 -0.53 15.45 -3.12
C ASP A 124 -1.31 14.80 -1.98
N GLY A 125 -0.75 13.81 -1.35
CA GLY A 125 -1.29 13.10 -0.19
C GLY A 125 -0.27 12.14 0.37
N LEU A 126 -0.59 11.48 1.49
CA LEU A 126 0.29 10.52 2.17
C LEU A 126 -0.44 9.20 2.39
N GLN A 127 0.18 8.08 2.05
CA GLN A 127 -0.26 6.78 2.50
C GLN A 127 0.44 6.42 3.81
N LEU A 128 -0.33 5.95 4.82
CA LEU A 128 0.22 5.40 6.05
C LEU A 128 0.13 3.87 6.02
N ASP A 129 1.26 3.21 5.94
CA ASP A 129 1.35 1.76 5.76
C ASP A 129 1.46 1.04 7.11
N PHE A 130 0.36 0.46 7.56
CA PHE A 130 0.27 -0.31 8.81
C PHE A 130 0.69 -1.78 8.67
N PHE A 131 1.09 -2.23 7.49
CA PHE A 131 1.46 -3.63 7.24
C PHE A 131 2.55 -4.15 8.18
N TYR A 132 3.52 -3.31 8.48
CA TYR A 132 4.70 -3.69 9.27
C TYR A 132 4.46 -3.69 10.78
N MET A 133 3.27 -3.31 11.24
CA MET A 133 2.93 -3.17 12.65
C MET A 133 2.13 -4.36 13.21
N GLY A 134 2.27 -5.54 12.60
CA GLY A 134 1.52 -6.74 12.99
C GLY A 134 1.74 -7.21 14.44
N ASN A 135 2.87 -6.86 15.04
CA ASN A 135 3.18 -7.12 16.44
C ASN A 135 2.39 -6.26 17.44
N LEU A 136 1.73 -5.21 16.99
CA LEU A 136 0.91 -4.32 17.82
C LEU A 136 -0.54 -4.80 17.92
N ILE A 137 -0.95 -5.72 17.05
CA ILE A 137 -2.32 -6.24 17.02
C ILE A 137 -2.57 -7.12 18.24
N GLY A 138 -3.65 -6.82 18.98
CA GLY A 138 -4.00 -7.50 20.22
C GLY A 138 -3.45 -6.85 21.49
N GLN A 139 -2.74 -5.72 21.37
CA GLN A 139 -2.34 -4.93 22.54
C GLN A 139 -3.51 -4.12 23.10
N ASP A 140 -3.54 -3.97 24.41
CA ASP A 140 -4.53 -3.13 25.09
C ASP A 140 -4.38 -1.66 24.64
N GLY A 141 -5.51 -1.02 24.36
CA GLY A 141 -5.54 0.38 23.92
C GLY A 141 -5.26 0.63 22.43
N LEU A 142 -5.05 -0.42 21.61
CA LEU A 142 -4.73 -0.30 20.19
C LEU A 142 -5.68 0.65 19.43
N ALA A 143 -6.99 0.55 19.68
CA ALA A 143 -7.99 1.40 19.03
C ALA A 143 -7.74 2.88 19.31
N ARG A 144 -7.55 3.23 20.59
CA ARG A 144 -7.25 4.60 21.01
C ARG A 144 -5.96 5.11 20.39
N ASP A 145 -4.92 4.28 20.39
CA ASP A 145 -3.59 4.67 19.91
C ASP A 145 -3.59 4.89 18.40
N ILE A 146 -4.34 4.09 17.62
CA ILE A 146 -4.56 4.32 16.20
C ILE A 146 -5.28 5.67 15.97
N VAL A 147 -6.38 5.93 16.69
CA VAL A 147 -7.13 7.19 16.54
C VAL A 147 -6.26 8.39 16.90
N GLN A 148 -5.49 8.31 17.98
CA GLN A 148 -4.58 9.38 18.40
C GLN A 148 -3.49 9.65 17.35
N LEU A 149 -2.85 8.59 16.85
CA LEU A 149 -1.86 8.69 15.78
C LEU A 149 -2.44 9.38 14.54
N LEU A 150 -3.59 8.90 14.05
CA LEU A 150 -4.21 9.44 12.84
C LEU A 150 -4.62 10.90 13.00
N LYS A 151 -5.21 11.27 14.15
CA LYS A 151 -5.53 12.67 14.47
C LYS A 151 -4.28 13.56 14.51
N ALA A 152 -3.21 13.07 15.14
CA ALA A 152 -1.95 13.81 15.25
C ALA A 152 -1.31 14.05 13.87
N ILE A 153 -1.24 13.02 13.02
CA ILE A 153 -0.70 13.17 11.66
C ILE A 153 -1.59 14.10 10.83
N ASN A 154 -2.90 13.85 10.80
CA ASN A 154 -3.85 14.66 10.01
C ASN A 154 -3.83 16.15 10.39
N SER A 155 -3.55 16.46 11.67
CA SER A 155 -3.40 17.83 12.15
C SER A 155 -2.01 18.44 11.87
N SER A 156 -1.02 17.63 11.50
CA SER A 156 0.37 18.07 11.33
C SER A 156 0.75 18.38 9.89
N VAL A 157 -0.07 17.97 8.91
CA VAL A 157 0.11 18.18 7.47
C VAL A 157 -1.13 18.83 6.86
N ASN A 158 -0.98 19.51 5.71
CA ASN A 158 -2.09 20.16 5.02
C ASN A 158 -2.62 19.35 3.82
N ILE A 159 -2.03 18.20 3.55
CA ILE A 159 -2.41 17.29 2.47
C ILE A 159 -3.18 16.09 3.02
N PRO A 160 -4.06 15.45 2.23
CA PRO A 160 -4.84 14.30 2.67
C PRO A 160 -3.98 13.13 3.14
N VAL A 161 -4.47 12.45 4.18
CA VAL A 161 -3.86 11.24 4.76
C VAL A 161 -4.72 10.04 4.44
N MET A 162 -4.09 8.95 4.00
CA MET A 162 -4.75 7.72 3.54
C MET A 162 -4.13 6.48 4.19
N PRO A 163 -4.66 6.00 5.33
CA PRO A 163 -4.22 4.75 5.93
C PRO A 163 -4.41 3.57 4.99
N LYS A 164 -3.38 2.71 4.87
CA LYS A 164 -3.44 1.45 4.12
C LYS A 164 -3.74 0.30 5.07
N LEU A 165 -4.83 -0.39 4.82
CA LEU A 165 -5.30 -1.49 5.65
C LEU A 165 -4.83 -2.84 5.13
N ASN A 166 -4.75 -3.81 6.05
CA ASN A 166 -4.57 -5.22 5.79
C ASN A 166 -5.60 -6.03 6.58
N ILE A 167 -5.70 -7.31 6.31
CA ILE A 167 -6.71 -8.19 6.93
C ILE A 167 -6.53 -8.37 8.45
N ASN A 168 -5.36 -8.06 9.00
CA ASN A 168 -5.12 -8.14 10.43
C ASN A 168 -5.86 -7.02 11.20
N LEU A 169 -6.30 -5.98 10.49
CA LEU A 169 -7.19 -4.95 11.01
C LEU A 169 -8.60 -5.20 10.45
N PRO A 170 -9.46 -5.98 11.14
CA PRO A 170 -10.78 -6.31 10.66
C PRO A 170 -11.59 -5.06 10.30
N LYS A 171 -12.27 -5.08 9.15
CA LYS A 171 -12.98 -3.90 8.62
C LYS A 171 -13.98 -3.29 9.61
N ASP A 172 -14.70 -4.13 10.34
CA ASP A 172 -15.73 -3.71 11.29
C ASP A 172 -15.12 -3.10 12.57
N PHE A 173 -13.82 -3.30 12.81
CA PHE A 173 -13.04 -2.68 13.87
C PHE A 173 -12.41 -1.38 13.40
N ILE A 174 -11.65 -1.41 12.29
CA ILE A 174 -10.79 -0.29 11.91
C ILE A 174 -11.55 0.85 11.20
N ILE A 175 -12.54 0.54 10.37
CA ILE A 175 -13.26 1.58 9.60
C ILE A 175 -13.95 2.61 10.49
N PRO A 176 -14.67 2.23 11.57
CA PRO A 176 -15.21 3.21 12.52
C PRO A 176 -14.13 4.11 13.15
N LEU A 177 -12.94 3.57 13.43
CA LEU A 177 -11.83 4.35 14.00
C LEU A 177 -11.27 5.37 13.01
N LEU A 178 -11.22 5.05 11.71
CA LEU A 178 -10.83 6.01 10.68
C LEU A 178 -11.80 7.19 10.63
N VAL A 179 -13.10 6.90 10.66
CA VAL A 179 -14.16 7.94 10.68
C VAL A 179 -14.04 8.79 11.95
N GLU A 180 -13.86 8.18 13.12
CA GLU A 180 -13.65 8.90 14.39
C GLU A 180 -12.40 9.79 14.36
N ALA A 181 -11.36 9.34 13.68
CA ALA A 181 -10.12 10.12 13.51
C ALA A 181 -10.25 11.27 12.49
N GLY A 182 -11.39 11.41 11.80
CA GLY A 182 -11.58 12.42 10.76
C GLY A 182 -10.84 12.11 9.45
N ILE A 183 -10.52 10.85 9.20
CA ILE A 183 -9.88 10.40 7.95
C ILE A 183 -10.95 10.33 6.85
N GLU A 184 -10.63 10.89 5.70
CA GLU A 184 -11.51 10.86 4.51
C GLU A 184 -11.14 9.77 3.51
N TYR A 185 -9.87 9.40 3.43
CA TYR A 185 -9.32 8.49 2.42
C TYR A 185 -8.83 7.21 3.05
N VAL A 186 -9.02 6.07 2.36
CA VAL A 186 -8.49 4.77 2.78
C VAL A 186 -7.92 4.00 1.60
N SER A 187 -6.76 3.39 1.81
CA SER A 187 -6.10 2.50 0.86
C SER A 187 -6.37 1.04 1.23
N LEU A 188 -6.82 0.25 0.29
CA LEU A 188 -7.14 -1.17 0.43
C LEU A 188 -6.42 -1.96 -0.67
N LEU A 189 -6.14 -3.20 -0.53
CA LEU A 189 -5.92 -4.03 0.64
C LEU A 189 -4.51 -4.61 0.48
N ASP A 190 -3.71 -4.66 1.55
CA ASP A 190 -2.35 -5.19 1.42
C ASP A 190 -2.35 -6.71 1.28
N SER A 191 -1.18 -7.26 0.86
CA SER A 191 -0.92 -8.69 0.83
C SER A 191 -1.08 -9.31 2.23
N VAL A 192 -1.25 -10.61 2.27
CA VAL A 192 -1.48 -11.34 3.53
C VAL A 192 -0.19 -12.02 3.96
N ARG A 193 0.26 -11.79 5.19
CA ARG A 193 1.37 -12.54 5.76
C ARG A 193 1.02 -14.01 5.86
N SER A 194 1.85 -14.85 5.27
CA SER A 194 1.68 -16.30 5.28
C SER A 194 3.01 -16.98 4.97
N PRO A 195 3.45 -17.98 5.74
CA PRO A 195 4.61 -18.78 5.36
C PRO A 195 4.33 -19.53 4.06
N TYR A 196 5.35 -19.74 3.26
CA TYR A 196 5.27 -20.67 2.14
C TYR A 196 5.61 -22.08 2.58
N LEU A 197 4.72 -23.02 2.32
CA LEU A 197 4.91 -24.45 2.60
C LEU A 197 5.35 -25.17 1.34
N ALA A 198 6.58 -25.65 1.35
CA ALA A 198 7.12 -26.49 0.27
C ALA A 198 6.81 -27.96 0.52
N LYS A 199 6.37 -28.68 -0.51
CA LYS A 199 6.16 -30.12 -0.47
C LYS A 199 7.49 -30.85 -0.67
N ASN A 200 7.73 -31.87 0.14
CA ASN A 200 8.84 -32.80 0.01
C ASN A 200 8.37 -34.27 0.18
N GLU A 201 9.29 -35.22 0.25
CA GLU A 201 8.99 -36.65 0.41
C GLU A 201 8.25 -36.98 1.71
N ASN A 202 8.45 -36.16 2.76
CA ASN A 202 7.84 -36.31 4.08
C ASN A 202 6.60 -35.44 4.31
N GLY A 203 6.04 -34.81 3.26
CA GLY A 203 4.88 -33.92 3.34
C GLY A 203 5.22 -32.45 3.15
N TYR A 204 4.59 -31.56 3.93
CA TYR A 204 4.78 -30.12 3.83
C TYR A 204 5.69 -29.58 4.94
N ARG A 205 6.61 -28.68 4.59
CA ARG A 205 7.44 -27.93 5.55
C ARG A 205 7.54 -26.46 5.15
N ILE A 206 7.82 -25.59 6.14
CA ILE A 206 8.13 -24.19 5.85
C ILE A 206 9.38 -24.15 4.98
N ALA A 207 9.32 -23.39 3.89
CA ALA A 207 10.43 -23.27 2.95
C ALA A 207 11.61 -22.52 3.63
N GLU A 208 12.80 -23.09 3.58
CA GLU A 208 14.00 -22.53 4.20
C GLU A 208 14.51 -21.28 3.47
N ASP A 209 14.18 -21.14 2.19
CA ASP A 209 14.60 -20.05 1.34
C ASP A 209 13.64 -18.84 1.34
N LEU A 210 12.57 -18.91 2.14
CA LEU A 210 11.62 -17.82 2.34
C LEU A 210 11.41 -17.61 3.85
N ASP A 211 11.86 -16.49 4.38
CA ASP A 211 11.65 -16.15 5.78
C ASP A 211 10.13 -16.07 6.08
N PRO A 212 9.60 -16.94 6.96
CA PRO A 212 8.17 -16.99 7.24
C PRO A 212 7.63 -15.73 7.91
N GLN A 213 8.48 -14.94 8.56
CA GLN A 213 8.08 -13.69 9.22
C GLN A 213 7.88 -12.54 8.23
N THR A 214 8.57 -12.58 7.09
CA THR A 214 8.48 -11.54 6.06
C THR A 214 7.77 -12.01 4.79
N THR A 215 7.41 -13.29 4.71
CA THR A 215 6.71 -13.84 3.54
C THR A 215 5.24 -13.40 3.52
N SER A 216 4.80 -12.97 2.34
CA SER A 216 3.42 -12.58 2.06
C SER A 216 2.86 -13.37 0.89
N CYS A 217 1.59 -13.73 0.98
CA CYS A 217 0.80 -14.33 -0.09
C CYS A 217 -0.06 -13.26 -0.78
N PHE A 218 -0.13 -13.29 -2.10
CA PHE A 218 -0.92 -12.36 -2.89
C PHE A 218 -1.46 -13.01 -4.17
N GLY A 219 -2.44 -12.38 -4.80
CA GLY A 219 -3.04 -12.87 -6.04
C GLY A 219 -4.55 -12.69 -6.10
N GLY A 220 -5.19 -13.23 -7.14
CA GLY A 220 -6.63 -13.06 -7.41
C GLY A 220 -7.57 -13.53 -6.30
N TRP A 221 -7.14 -14.47 -5.48
CA TRP A 221 -7.90 -14.95 -4.31
C TRP A 221 -8.22 -13.85 -3.29
N GLN A 222 -7.43 -12.78 -3.27
CA GLN A 222 -7.61 -11.66 -2.35
C GLN A 222 -8.78 -10.74 -2.73
N LEU A 223 -9.22 -10.77 -3.99
CA LEU A 223 -10.26 -9.87 -4.50
C LEU A 223 -11.56 -9.89 -3.68
N PRO A 224 -12.13 -11.03 -3.25
CA PRO A 224 -13.33 -11.03 -2.41
C PRO A 224 -13.15 -10.31 -1.08
N LEU A 225 -11.97 -10.40 -0.47
CA LEU A 225 -11.63 -9.68 0.75
C LEU A 225 -11.61 -8.17 0.48
N THR A 226 -10.90 -7.75 -0.57
CA THR A 226 -10.83 -6.35 -0.98
C THR A 226 -12.22 -5.78 -1.29
N LEU A 227 -13.08 -6.52 -1.97
CA LEU A 227 -14.47 -6.11 -2.23
C LEU A 227 -15.25 -5.88 -0.93
N GLY A 228 -15.13 -6.78 0.06
CA GLY A 228 -15.77 -6.62 1.36
C GLY A 228 -15.33 -5.38 2.12
N TYR A 229 -14.02 -5.12 2.17
CA TYR A 229 -13.46 -3.89 2.77
C TYR A 229 -13.89 -2.63 2.00
N THR A 230 -13.84 -2.67 0.67
CA THR A 230 -14.25 -1.55 -0.19
C THR A 230 -15.70 -1.16 0.07
N TYR A 231 -16.60 -2.15 0.05
CA TYR A 231 -18.02 -1.92 0.29
C TYR A 231 -18.26 -1.31 1.67
N THR A 232 -17.69 -1.89 2.73
CA THR A 232 -17.86 -1.38 4.10
C THR A 232 -17.30 0.04 4.24
N ALA A 233 -16.14 0.34 3.70
CA ALA A 233 -15.54 1.67 3.75
C ALA A 233 -16.38 2.72 3.00
N ALA A 234 -16.86 2.38 1.80
CA ALA A 234 -17.72 3.25 1.01
C ALA A 234 -19.07 3.53 1.71
N GLN A 235 -19.68 2.53 2.37
CA GLN A 235 -20.91 2.72 3.17
C GLN A 235 -20.67 3.66 4.36
N ASN A 236 -19.44 3.77 4.85
CA ASN A 236 -19.05 4.71 5.89
C ASN A 236 -18.50 6.04 5.32
N HIS A 237 -18.81 6.35 4.05
CA HIS A 237 -18.48 7.59 3.36
C HIS A 237 -16.96 7.86 3.18
N LEU A 238 -16.11 6.84 3.35
CA LEU A 238 -14.70 6.97 3.05
C LEU A 238 -14.46 6.97 1.53
N LYS A 239 -13.53 7.78 1.09
CA LYS A 239 -13.03 7.82 -0.29
C LYS A 239 -12.00 6.70 -0.47
N VAL A 240 -12.40 5.63 -1.15
CA VAL A 240 -11.63 4.38 -1.20
C VAL A 240 -10.72 4.32 -2.41
N CYS A 241 -9.41 4.11 -2.18
CA CYS A 241 -8.45 3.67 -3.17
C CYS A 241 -8.28 2.15 -3.02
N ALA A 242 -9.01 1.36 -3.82
CA ALA A 242 -9.08 -0.09 -3.65
C ALA A 242 -8.04 -0.83 -4.49
N GLY A 243 -7.40 -1.84 -3.92
CA GLY A 243 -6.47 -2.74 -4.61
C GLY A 243 -6.26 -4.04 -3.85
N GLY A 244 -5.51 -4.94 -4.43
CA GLY A 244 -5.34 -6.31 -3.94
C GLY A 244 -6.27 -7.30 -4.64
N GLY A 245 -5.66 -8.30 -5.28
CA GLY A 245 -6.39 -9.34 -5.99
C GLY A 245 -6.75 -9.03 -7.45
N ILE A 246 -6.33 -7.90 -8.01
CA ILE A 246 -6.60 -7.53 -9.41
C ILE A 246 -5.78 -8.40 -10.36
N THR A 247 -6.47 -9.09 -11.26
CA THR A 247 -5.88 -9.94 -12.30
C THR A 247 -6.26 -9.54 -13.71
N CYS A 248 -7.35 -8.80 -13.87
CA CYS A 248 -7.87 -8.32 -15.13
C CYS A 248 -8.69 -7.02 -14.97
N GLU A 249 -9.06 -6.39 -16.06
CA GLU A 249 -9.86 -5.15 -16.08
C GLU A 249 -11.24 -5.31 -15.44
N ASN A 250 -11.85 -6.49 -15.54
CA ASN A 250 -13.13 -6.74 -14.88
C ASN A 250 -13.05 -6.65 -13.36
N ASP A 251 -11.89 -6.96 -12.77
CA ASP A 251 -11.70 -6.83 -11.33
C ASP A 251 -11.69 -5.35 -10.92
N ILE A 252 -11.13 -4.47 -11.76
CA ILE A 252 -11.20 -3.02 -11.59
C ILE A 252 -12.67 -2.56 -11.57
N LYS A 253 -13.46 -3.00 -12.54
CA LYS A 253 -14.90 -2.66 -12.62
C LYS A 253 -15.67 -3.13 -11.40
N LYS A 254 -15.37 -4.32 -10.85
CA LYS A 254 -15.98 -4.83 -9.61
C LYS A 254 -15.66 -3.95 -8.40
N LEU A 255 -14.40 -3.50 -8.26
CA LEU A 255 -13.99 -2.63 -7.17
C LEU A 255 -14.69 -1.26 -7.25
N LEU A 256 -14.80 -0.68 -8.45
CA LEU A 256 -15.55 0.56 -8.67
C LEU A 256 -17.05 0.37 -8.34
N ALA A 257 -17.66 -0.74 -8.76
CA ALA A 257 -19.04 -1.07 -8.43
C ALA A 257 -19.26 -1.30 -6.93
N ALA A 258 -18.24 -1.75 -6.19
CA ALA A 258 -18.27 -1.89 -4.73
C ALA A 258 -18.12 -0.55 -3.99
N GLY A 259 -17.88 0.57 -4.70
CA GLY A 259 -17.79 1.91 -4.14
C GLY A 259 -16.36 2.48 -4.09
N ALA A 260 -15.38 1.85 -4.72
CA ALA A 260 -14.05 2.46 -4.85
C ALA A 260 -14.13 3.73 -5.70
N LEU A 261 -13.44 4.78 -5.26
CA LEU A 261 -13.28 6.02 -6.01
C LEU A 261 -12.14 5.89 -7.02
N THR A 262 -11.03 5.28 -6.60
CA THR A 262 -9.87 4.94 -7.42
C THR A 262 -9.47 3.49 -7.18
N VAL A 263 -8.69 2.93 -8.11
CA VAL A 263 -8.22 1.56 -8.04
C VAL A 263 -6.70 1.54 -8.18
N GLN A 264 -6.03 0.91 -7.22
CA GLN A 264 -4.58 0.75 -7.24
C GLN A 264 -4.18 -0.69 -7.60
N SER A 265 -3.10 -0.83 -8.36
CA SER A 265 -2.58 -2.15 -8.69
C SER A 265 -1.05 -2.17 -8.71
N ALA A 266 -0.48 -3.30 -8.27
CA ALA A 266 0.95 -3.58 -8.34
C ALA A 266 1.23 -4.64 -9.41
N THR A 267 0.88 -5.89 -9.13
CA THR A 267 1.24 -7.05 -9.95
C THR A 267 0.64 -7.01 -11.35
N TRP A 268 -0.62 -6.59 -11.48
CA TRP A 268 -1.27 -6.48 -12.78
C TRP A 268 -0.61 -5.39 -13.64
N LEU A 269 -0.29 -4.23 -13.08
CA LEU A 269 0.45 -3.17 -13.76
C LEU A 269 1.86 -3.62 -14.16
N ALA A 270 2.59 -4.28 -13.26
CA ALA A 270 3.92 -4.77 -13.55
C ALA A 270 3.94 -5.78 -14.72
N LYS A 271 2.90 -6.64 -14.82
CA LYS A 271 2.74 -7.59 -15.93
C LYS A 271 2.31 -6.94 -17.26
N ASN A 272 1.68 -5.79 -17.20
CA ASN A 272 1.11 -5.09 -18.35
C ASN A 272 1.78 -3.73 -18.63
N ASN A 273 2.96 -3.49 -18.10
CA ASN A 273 3.67 -2.20 -18.18
C ASN A 273 4.03 -1.73 -19.61
N ASN A 274 3.87 -2.60 -20.62
CA ASN A 274 4.05 -2.28 -22.02
C ASN A 274 2.71 -2.00 -22.77
N ARG A 275 1.58 -1.94 -22.05
CA ARG A 275 0.26 -1.66 -22.63
C ARG A 275 -0.22 -0.29 -22.19
N LYS A 276 -0.99 0.39 -23.05
CA LYS A 276 -1.78 1.55 -22.62
C LYS A 276 -2.91 1.08 -21.71
N PHE A 277 -3.05 1.73 -20.58
CA PHE A 277 -4.18 1.57 -19.66
C PHE A 277 -5.25 2.59 -20.08
N ILE A 278 -6.46 2.12 -20.28
CA ILE A 278 -7.58 2.93 -20.81
C ILE A 278 -8.28 3.65 -19.66
#